data_15e5c85bbfc16cff887d3423d361234a
#
_entry.id   15e5c85bbfc16cff887d3423d361234a
#
_cell.length_a   1.000
_cell.length_b   1.000
_cell.length_c   1.000
_cell.angle_alpha   90.00
_cell.angle_beta   90.00
_cell.angle_gamma   90.00
#
_symmetry.space_group_name_H-M   'P 1'
#
loop_
_entity.id
_entity.type
_entity.pdbx_description
1 polymer ?
#
loop_
_entity_poly.entity_id
_entity_poly.type
_entity_poly.pdbx_seq_one_letter_code
_entity_poly.pdbx_strand_id
1 'polypeptide(L)'
;MNKIGIIGCGNLGLSLLNGMRERNPQTVLYGSKRNISSLKEFESENTFFTTSNTEVIKECEIIIIALKPYNVIPFLTENASLFNSKKHTIVSVATGITIDEMQSCFSETFDIFRAMPNTASSVNESITAISSNSDALNRKDIVLEVFNNVGETLMIEETLMESATILGACGIAYVLRFMRAMIQGGIEVGFDAKTASKIVSQTVKGAAELIIRNGSHPEQEIDKVTTPKGCTIVGLNEMEHSGFSSALIKGIVTS
;
A
#
# COMPACT_ATOMS: atom_id res chain seq x y z
N MET A 1 1.62 -19.43 14.96
CA MET A 1 1.34 -18.52 13.83
C MET A 1 0.50 -17.39 14.37
N ASN A 2 0.90 -16.13 14.23
CA ASN A 2 0.15 -15.01 14.80
C ASN A 2 -1.16 -14.82 14.03
N LYS A 3 -2.27 -14.63 14.76
CA LYS A 3 -3.54 -14.24 14.15
C LYS A 3 -3.52 -12.75 13.83
N ILE A 4 -3.96 -12.39 12.64
CA ILE A 4 -3.97 -11.01 12.15
C ILE A 4 -5.41 -10.51 12.11
N GLY A 5 -5.65 -9.38 12.76
CA GLY A 5 -6.94 -8.70 12.77
C GLY A 5 -6.90 -7.40 11.97
N ILE A 6 -7.87 -7.19 11.09
CA ILE A 6 -8.03 -5.93 10.34
C ILE A 6 -9.30 -5.23 10.80
N ILE A 7 -9.12 -4.10 11.49
CA ILE A 7 -10.20 -3.22 11.93
C ILE A 7 -10.53 -2.24 10.79
N GLY A 8 -11.69 -2.45 10.15
CA GLY A 8 -12.11 -1.61 9.03
C GLY A 8 -11.84 -2.20 7.65
N CYS A 9 -12.52 -3.30 7.30
CA CYS A 9 -12.48 -3.90 5.96
C CYS A 9 -13.25 -3.07 4.93
N GLY A 10 -12.79 -1.82 4.71
CA GLY A 10 -13.09 -1.00 3.54
C GLY A 10 -12.26 -1.44 2.33
N ASN A 11 -12.07 -0.55 1.33
CA ASN A 11 -11.29 -0.90 0.13
C ASN A 11 -9.86 -1.37 0.47
N LEU A 12 -9.12 -0.59 1.26
CA LEU A 12 -7.73 -0.91 1.62
C LEU A 12 -7.66 -2.13 2.55
N GLY A 13 -8.47 -2.17 3.63
CA GLY A 13 -8.44 -3.28 4.58
C GLY A 13 -8.81 -4.61 3.93
N LEU A 14 -9.78 -4.62 3.00
CA LEU A 14 -10.16 -5.81 2.24
C LEU A 14 -9.06 -6.20 1.23
N SER A 15 -8.42 -5.22 0.60
CA SER A 15 -7.28 -5.44 -0.31
C SER A 15 -6.12 -6.13 0.41
N LEU A 16 -5.75 -5.64 1.60
CA LEU A 16 -4.73 -6.27 2.44
C LEU A 16 -5.11 -7.69 2.84
N LEU A 17 -6.34 -7.89 3.33
CA LEU A 17 -6.82 -9.20 3.76
C LEU A 17 -6.79 -10.22 2.62
N ASN A 18 -7.28 -9.84 1.43
CA ASN A 18 -7.29 -10.71 0.26
C ASN A 18 -5.89 -11.06 -0.21
N GLY A 19 -4.98 -10.08 -0.28
CA GLY A 19 -3.59 -10.33 -0.65
C GLY A 19 -2.88 -11.29 0.33
N MET A 20 -3.05 -11.07 1.63
CA MET A 20 -2.50 -11.96 2.66
C MET A 20 -3.07 -13.38 2.54
N ARG A 21 -4.38 -13.52 2.35
CA ARG A 21 -5.05 -14.82 2.17
C ARG A 21 -4.56 -15.56 0.94
N GLU A 22 -4.40 -14.86 -0.17
CA GLU A 22 -3.95 -15.44 -1.43
C GLU A 22 -2.50 -15.93 -1.34
N ARG A 23 -1.62 -15.12 -0.73
CA ARG A 23 -0.19 -15.44 -0.60
C ARG A 23 0.07 -16.51 0.45
N ASN A 24 -0.65 -16.50 1.56
CA ASN A 24 -0.49 -17.45 2.64
C ASN A 24 -1.86 -17.92 3.19
N PRO A 25 -2.50 -18.93 2.56
CA PRO A 25 -3.83 -19.44 2.93
C PRO A 25 -3.91 -20.03 4.35
N GLN A 26 -2.77 -20.32 4.98
CA GLN A 26 -2.73 -20.86 6.35
C GLN A 26 -2.77 -19.77 7.42
N THR A 27 -2.62 -18.51 7.04
CA THR A 27 -2.70 -17.38 7.98
C THR A 27 -4.15 -17.22 8.47
N VAL A 28 -4.30 -17.12 9.80
CA VAL A 28 -5.61 -16.89 10.39
C VAL A 28 -5.90 -15.39 10.39
N LEU A 29 -6.95 -14.99 9.68
CA LEU A 29 -7.33 -13.60 9.42
C LEU A 29 -8.70 -13.30 10.02
N TYR A 30 -8.80 -12.17 10.71
CA TYR A 30 -10.06 -11.60 11.18
C TYR A 30 -10.27 -10.23 10.55
N GLY A 31 -11.45 -9.98 9.99
CA GLY A 31 -11.80 -8.69 9.43
C GLY A 31 -13.05 -8.10 10.08
N SER A 32 -13.03 -6.83 10.47
CA SER A 32 -14.24 -6.17 10.95
C SER A 32 -14.75 -5.08 10.00
N LYS A 33 -16.08 -5.00 9.92
CA LYS A 33 -16.79 -3.96 9.17
C LYS A 33 -18.21 -3.80 9.70
N ARG A 34 -18.77 -2.59 9.70
CA ARG A 34 -20.15 -2.32 10.14
C ARG A 34 -21.21 -3.15 9.43
N ASN A 35 -21.01 -3.46 8.15
CA ASN A 35 -21.87 -4.36 7.38
C ASN A 35 -20.98 -5.38 6.66
N ILE A 36 -21.09 -6.65 7.05
CA ILE A 36 -20.29 -7.77 6.52
C ILE A 36 -20.99 -8.55 5.41
N SER A 37 -22.21 -8.17 4.99
CA SER A 37 -22.98 -8.92 3.99
C SER A 37 -22.22 -9.16 2.68
N SER A 38 -21.44 -8.15 2.26
CA SER A 38 -20.58 -8.22 1.06
C SER A 38 -19.23 -8.94 1.28
N LEU A 39 -18.95 -9.40 2.49
CA LEU A 39 -17.68 -10.05 2.85
C LEU A 39 -17.83 -11.56 3.03
N LYS A 40 -19.05 -12.07 3.10
CA LYS A 40 -19.33 -13.49 3.32
C LYS A 40 -18.73 -14.40 2.25
N GLU A 41 -18.62 -13.93 1.02
CA GLU A 41 -17.99 -14.65 -0.09
C GLU A 41 -16.48 -14.87 0.11
N PHE A 42 -15.85 -14.08 0.99
CA PHE A 42 -14.43 -14.17 1.31
C PHE A 42 -14.16 -15.01 2.57
N GLU A 43 -15.18 -15.51 3.28
CA GLU A 43 -15.01 -16.40 4.44
C GLU A 43 -14.40 -17.75 4.03
N SER A 44 -13.53 -18.28 4.89
CA SER A 44 -12.90 -19.60 4.73
C SER A 44 -12.58 -20.20 6.09
N GLU A 45 -11.95 -21.38 6.13
CA GLU A 45 -11.51 -22.01 7.37
C GLU A 45 -10.58 -21.14 8.22
N ASN A 46 -9.79 -20.26 7.57
CA ASN A 46 -8.83 -19.38 8.22
C ASN A 46 -9.16 -17.88 8.06
N THR A 47 -10.33 -17.53 7.52
CA THR A 47 -10.71 -16.12 7.29
C THR A 47 -12.11 -15.87 7.83
N PHE A 48 -12.20 -14.98 8.82
CA PHE A 48 -13.42 -14.71 9.58
C PHE A 48 -13.79 -13.23 9.48
N PHE A 49 -15.08 -12.94 9.35
CA PHE A 49 -15.59 -11.57 9.37
C PHE A 49 -16.59 -11.35 10.49
N THR A 50 -16.51 -10.19 11.13
CA THR A 50 -17.38 -9.81 12.24
C THR A 50 -17.76 -8.34 12.17
N THR A 51 -18.87 -7.98 12.82
CA THR A 51 -19.23 -6.58 13.07
C THR A 51 -18.61 -6.04 14.36
N SER A 52 -17.95 -6.90 15.16
CA SER A 52 -17.40 -6.59 16.46
C SER A 52 -15.88 -6.35 16.41
N ASN A 53 -15.45 -5.12 16.58
CA ASN A 53 -14.02 -4.80 16.74
C ASN A 53 -13.42 -5.46 18.00
N THR A 54 -14.22 -5.61 19.05
CA THR A 54 -13.82 -6.27 20.31
C THR A 54 -13.43 -7.73 20.09
N GLU A 55 -14.16 -8.43 19.23
CA GLU A 55 -13.85 -9.81 18.87
C GLU A 55 -12.50 -9.89 18.17
N VAL A 56 -12.25 -9.02 17.18
CA VAL A 56 -10.96 -8.95 16.47
C VAL A 56 -9.80 -8.68 17.44
N ILE A 57 -9.94 -7.72 18.37
CA ILE A 57 -8.90 -7.42 19.36
C ILE A 57 -8.64 -8.63 20.26
N LYS A 58 -9.66 -9.35 20.71
CA LYS A 58 -9.50 -10.51 21.61
C LYS A 58 -8.80 -11.68 20.93
N GLU A 59 -9.16 -11.96 19.68
CA GLU A 59 -8.69 -13.13 18.94
C GLU A 59 -7.29 -12.98 18.35
N CYS A 60 -6.86 -11.76 18.01
CA CYS A 60 -5.64 -11.53 17.23
C CYS A 60 -4.48 -11.00 18.07
N GLU A 61 -3.28 -11.15 17.57
CA GLU A 61 -2.04 -10.58 18.13
C GLU A 61 -1.58 -9.34 17.35
N ILE A 62 -1.76 -9.34 16.03
CA ILE A 62 -1.43 -8.19 15.18
C ILE A 62 -2.72 -7.50 14.78
N ILE A 63 -2.88 -6.25 15.18
CA ILE A 63 -4.11 -5.48 14.93
C ILE A 63 -3.80 -4.37 13.92
N ILE A 64 -4.26 -4.56 12.68
CA ILE A 64 -4.14 -3.58 11.61
C ILE A 64 -5.37 -2.66 11.63
N ILE A 65 -5.15 -1.36 11.85
CA ILE A 65 -6.20 -0.35 11.90
C ILE A 65 -6.31 0.32 10.54
N ALA A 66 -7.33 -0.07 9.77
CA ALA A 66 -7.64 0.44 8.43
C ALA A 66 -8.90 1.33 8.43
N LEU A 67 -9.02 2.14 9.46
CA LEU A 67 -10.10 3.12 9.63
C LEU A 67 -9.76 4.43 8.91
N LYS A 68 -10.76 5.29 8.74
CA LYS A 68 -10.52 6.68 8.33
C LYS A 68 -9.72 7.40 9.42
N PRO A 69 -8.78 8.32 9.08
CA PRO A 69 -7.89 8.95 10.05
C PRO A 69 -8.59 9.50 11.29
N TYR A 70 -9.69 10.25 11.11
CA TYR A 70 -10.47 10.85 12.18
C TYR A 70 -11.15 9.85 13.15
N ASN A 71 -11.17 8.55 12.81
CA ASN A 71 -11.72 7.49 13.66
C ASN A 71 -10.65 6.69 14.42
N VAL A 72 -9.36 6.87 14.11
CA VAL A 72 -8.28 6.04 14.70
C VAL A 72 -8.14 6.33 16.20
N ILE A 73 -7.91 7.57 16.57
CA ILE A 73 -7.74 7.97 17.98
C ILE A 73 -8.98 7.72 18.82
N PRO A 74 -10.22 8.09 18.38
CA PRO A 74 -11.43 7.71 19.11
C PRO A 74 -11.55 6.20 19.31
N PHE A 75 -11.30 5.41 18.27
CA PHE A 75 -11.34 3.95 18.36
C PHE A 75 -10.33 3.40 19.37
N LEU A 76 -9.07 3.84 19.36
CA LEU A 76 -8.04 3.40 20.29
C LEU A 76 -8.40 3.78 21.74
N THR A 77 -8.84 5.01 21.97
CA THR A 77 -9.23 5.50 23.29
C THR A 77 -10.42 4.71 23.87
N GLU A 78 -11.47 4.51 23.09
CA GLU A 78 -12.68 3.77 23.51
C GLU A 78 -12.39 2.30 23.84
N ASN A 79 -11.41 1.71 23.16
CA ASN A 79 -11.08 0.29 23.31
C ASN A 79 -9.76 0.04 24.06
N ALA A 80 -9.12 1.08 24.63
CA ALA A 80 -7.80 0.96 25.24
C ALA A 80 -7.68 -0.18 26.26
N SER A 81 -8.73 -0.39 27.07
CA SER A 81 -8.78 -1.46 28.10
C SER A 81 -8.82 -2.89 27.53
N LEU A 82 -9.09 -3.05 26.24
CA LEU A 82 -9.10 -4.37 25.56
C LEU A 82 -7.71 -4.75 25.04
N PHE A 83 -6.83 -3.77 24.87
CA PHE A 83 -5.48 -4.01 24.40
C PHE A 83 -4.56 -4.46 25.54
N ASN A 84 -3.60 -5.30 25.21
CA ASN A 84 -2.57 -5.81 26.13
C ASN A 84 -1.20 -5.65 25.47
N SER A 85 -0.31 -4.87 26.08
CA SER A 85 1.00 -4.52 25.53
C SER A 85 1.92 -5.74 25.33
N LYS A 86 1.72 -6.82 26.08
CA LYS A 86 2.49 -8.07 25.92
C LYS A 86 1.99 -8.96 24.78
N LYS A 87 0.71 -8.78 24.39
CA LYS A 87 0.07 -9.60 23.34
C LYS A 87 0.03 -8.87 22.01
N HIS A 88 -0.42 -7.62 22.01
CA HIS A 88 -0.81 -6.93 20.80
C HIS A 88 0.30 -6.07 20.20
N THR A 89 0.45 -6.18 18.89
CA THR A 89 1.17 -5.24 18.04
C THR A 89 0.13 -4.42 17.27
N ILE A 90 0.22 -3.10 17.34
CA ILE A 90 -0.73 -2.19 16.70
C ILE A 90 -0.09 -1.63 15.43
N VAL A 91 -0.79 -1.79 14.30
CA VAL A 91 -0.32 -1.27 13.00
C VAL A 91 -1.40 -0.37 12.43
N SER A 92 -1.12 0.92 12.26
CA SER A 92 -2.02 1.84 11.58
C SER A 92 -1.66 1.98 10.11
N VAL A 93 -2.65 1.80 9.22
CA VAL A 93 -2.52 2.13 7.79
C VAL A 93 -3.27 3.42 7.43
N ALA A 94 -3.62 4.22 8.44
CA ALA A 94 -4.26 5.51 8.28
C ALA A 94 -3.23 6.62 8.05
N THR A 95 -3.54 7.53 7.12
CA THR A 95 -2.69 8.69 6.82
C THR A 95 -2.77 9.72 7.95
N GLY A 96 -1.63 10.39 8.25
CA GLY A 96 -1.60 11.59 9.09
C GLY A 96 -1.76 11.35 10.61
N ILE A 97 -1.78 10.11 11.09
CA ILE A 97 -1.82 9.79 12.52
C ILE A 97 -0.45 9.29 12.95
N THR A 98 0.17 9.97 13.90
CA THR A 98 1.53 9.66 14.36
C THR A 98 1.54 8.51 15.38
N ILE A 99 2.72 7.92 15.58
CA ILE A 99 2.95 6.90 16.60
C ILE A 99 2.69 7.48 17.99
N ASP A 100 3.14 8.69 18.26
CA ASP A 100 2.95 9.37 19.55
C ASP A 100 1.47 9.63 19.84
N GLU A 101 0.68 10.06 18.85
CA GLU A 101 -0.77 10.21 19.01
C GLU A 101 -1.45 8.89 19.35
N MET A 102 -1.08 7.80 18.71
CA MET A 102 -1.61 6.48 19.02
C MET A 102 -1.16 6.00 20.40
N GLN A 103 0.12 6.19 20.75
CA GLN A 103 0.66 5.83 22.05
C GLN A 103 -0.03 6.59 23.19
N SER A 104 -0.43 7.84 22.98
CA SER A 104 -1.13 8.66 23.98
C SER A 104 -2.49 8.10 24.40
N CYS A 105 -3.07 7.20 23.62
CA CYS A 105 -4.32 6.52 23.97
C CYS A 105 -4.14 5.44 25.06
N PHE A 106 -2.90 5.08 25.40
CA PHE A 106 -2.58 4.00 26.32
C PHE A 106 -1.74 4.48 27.51
N SER A 107 -1.93 3.85 28.66
CA SER A 107 -1.12 4.10 29.88
C SER A 107 0.20 3.32 29.91
N GLU A 108 0.31 2.28 29.08
CA GLU A 108 1.51 1.44 28.94
C GLU A 108 2.10 1.63 27.55
N THR A 109 3.40 1.32 27.39
CA THR A 109 4.07 1.34 26.09
C THR A 109 3.62 0.14 25.25
N PHE A 110 3.23 0.40 24.01
CA PHE A 110 2.85 -0.59 23.02
C PHE A 110 3.83 -0.63 21.86
N ASP A 111 3.94 -1.79 21.21
CA ASP A 111 4.58 -1.93 19.92
C ASP A 111 3.65 -1.34 18.83
N ILE A 112 3.95 -0.13 18.40
CA ILE A 112 3.14 0.63 17.43
C ILE A 112 3.91 0.84 16.14
N PHE A 113 3.24 0.52 15.04
CA PHE A 113 3.74 0.71 13.68
C PHE A 113 2.80 1.61 12.88
N ARG A 114 3.39 2.42 12.04
CA ARG A 114 2.70 3.02 10.89
C ARG A 114 3.11 2.26 9.65
N ALA A 115 2.17 1.85 8.85
CA ALA A 115 2.41 1.20 7.57
C ALA A 115 1.60 1.93 6.48
N MET A 116 2.23 2.23 5.38
CA MET A 116 1.59 2.92 4.25
C MET A 116 1.67 2.04 3.01
N PRO A 117 0.78 1.05 2.88
CA PRO A 117 0.60 0.28 1.67
C PRO A 117 -0.15 1.08 0.60
N ASN A 118 -0.27 0.50 -0.59
CA ASN A 118 -1.14 1.02 -1.63
C ASN A 118 -2.14 -0.05 -2.12
N THR A 119 -3.02 0.32 -3.04
CA THR A 119 -4.09 -0.57 -3.54
C THR A 119 -3.58 -1.76 -4.35
N ALA A 120 -2.32 -1.76 -4.79
CA ALA A 120 -1.71 -2.91 -5.44
C ALA A 120 -1.49 -4.10 -4.48
N SER A 121 -1.73 -3.92 -3.18
CA SER A 121 -1.82 -5.02 -2.20
C SER A 121 -2.84 -6.10 -2.59
N SER A 122 -3.87 -5.75 -3.36
CA SER A 122 -4.85 -6.72 -3.86
C SER A 122 -4.30 -7.71 -4.90
N VAL A 123 -3.15 -7.40 -5.47
CA VAL A 123 -2.44 -8.23 -6.45
C VAL A 123 -1.01 -8.56 -5.99
N ASN A 124 -0.71 -8.36 -4.71
CA ASN A 124 0.57 -8.65 -4.05
C ASN A 124 1.78 -7.88 -4.63
N GLU A 125 1.53 -6.67 -5.15
CA GLU A 125 2.54 -5.79 -5.77
C GLU A 125 2.54 -4.40 -5.09
N SER A 126 2.20 -4.34 -3.80
CA SER A 126 2.29 -3.09 -3.02
C SER A 126 3.73 -2.77 -2.69
N ILE A 127 4.06 -1.49 -2.57
CA ILE A 127 5.16 -1.05 -1.73
C ILE A 127 4.58 -0.52 -0.42
N THR A 128 5.06 -1.02 0.71
CA THR A 128 4.60 -0.59 2.04
C THR A 128 5.75 0.07 2.79
N ALA A 129 5.68 1.39 2.96
CA ALA A 129 6.58 2.09 3.87
C ALA A 129 6.13 1.83 5.32
N ILE A 130 7.09 1.51 6.20
CA ILE A 130 6.83 1.17 7.60
C ILE A 130 7.74 1.98 8.50
N SER A 131 7.17 2.55 9.58
CA SER A 131 7.91 3.12 10.70
C SER A 131 7.39 2.56 12.02
N SER A 132 8.20 2.63 13.07
CA SER A 132 7.84 2.11 14.39
C SER A 132 8.50 2.93 15.51
N ASN A 133 7.94 2.87 16.72
CA ASN A 133 8.61 3.36 17.91
C ASN A 133 9.83 2.48 18.28
N SER A 134 10.73 2.99 19.12
CA SER A 134 11.97 2.30 19.48
C SER A 134 11.74 0.94 20.14
N ASP A 135 10.64 0.80 20.87
CA ASP A 135 10.31 -0.42 21.62
C ASP A 135 9.67 -1.50 20.75
N ALA A 136 9.26 -1.14 19.51
CA ALA A 136 8.64 -2.07 18.57
C ALA A 136 9.64 -2.95 17.80
N LEU A 137 10.94 -2.82 17.99
CA LEU A 137 11.97 -3.56 17.26
C LEU A 137 11.83 -5.08 17.38
N ASN A 138 11.37 -5.57 18.53
CA ASN A 138 11.15 -7.01 18.77
C ASN A 138 10.02 -7.61 17.90
N ARG A 139 9.13 -6.77 17.37
CA ARG A 139 8.00 -7.17 16.54
C ARG A 139 8.17 -6.80 15.07
N LYS A 140 9.28 -6.12 14.76
CA LYS A 140 9.58 -5.61 13.42
C LYS A 140 9.53 -6.70 12.35
N ASP A 141 10.24 -7.79 12.58
CA ASP A 141 10.34 -8.88 11.59
C ASP A 141 8.97 -9.50 11.30
N ILE A 142 8.13 -9.62 12.35
CA ILE A 142 6.76 -10.15 12.21
C ILE A 142 5.91 -9.20 11.36
N VAL A 143 5.98 -7.88 11.60
CA VAL A 143 5.22 -6.89 10.83
C VAL A 143 5.71 -6.83 9.39
N LEU A 144 7.02 -6.87 9.15
CA LEU A 144 7.60 -6.95 7.80
C LEU A 144 7.10 -8.20 7.07
N GLU A 145 7.11 -9.37 7.71
CA GLU A 145 6.59 -10.62 7.13
C GLU A 145 5.11 -10.49 6.75
N VAL A 146 4.29 -9.88 7.61
CA VAL A 146 2.86 -9.66 7.34
C VAL A 146 2.66 -8.83 6.07
N PHE A 147 3.38 -7.71 5.91
CA PHE A 147 3.23 -6.84 4.74
C PHE A 147 3.97 -7.36 3.49
N ASN A 148 5.00 -8.18 3.64
CA ASN A 148 5.65 -8.89 2.52
C ASN A 148 4.71 -9.92 1.84
N ASN A 149 3.63 -10.32 2.48
CA ASN A 149 2.59 -11.10 1.80
C ASN A 149 1.79 -10.30 0.76
N VAL A 150 1.86 -8.97 0.80
CA VAL A 150 1.10 -8.11 -0.12
C VAL A 150 1.98 -7.24 -1.02
N GLY A 151 3.29 -7.49 -1.02
CA GLY A 151 4.27 -6.78 -1.85
C GLY A 151 5.61 -6.58 -1.14
N GLU A 152 6.34 -5.56 -1.48
CA GLU A 152 7.63 -5.20 -0.87
C GLU A 152 7.44 -4.27 0.33
N THR A 153 8.35 -4.34 1.30
CA THR A 153 8.36 -3.46 2.47
C THR A 153 9.64 -2.63 2.55
N LEU A 154 9.52 -1.41 3.06
CA LEU A 154 10.64 -0.50 3.30
C LEU A 154 10.50 0.13 4.68
N MET A 155 11.50 -0.07 5.56
CA MET A 155 11.58 0.67 6.81
C MET A 155 12.09 2.08 6.56
N ILE A 156 11.38 3.06 7.12
CA ILE A 156 11.73 4.49 7.02
C ILE A 156 11.59 5.17 8.38
N GLU A 157 12.22 6.32 8.52
CA GLU A 157 11.95 7.23 9.63
C GLU A 157 10.52 7.76 9.55
N GLU A 158 9.85 7.93 10.69
CA GLU A 158 8.44 8.37 10.72
C GLU A 158 8.25 9.73 10.05
N THR A 159 9.22 10.61 10.13
CA THR A 159 9.24 11.94 9.49
C THR A 159 9.10 11.88 7.96
N LEU A 160 9.43 10.75 7.34
CA LEU A 160 9.31 10.52 5.90
C LEU A 160 7.98 9.86 5.49
N MET A 161 7.10 9.54 6.45
CA MET A 161 5.88 8.79 6.17
C MET A 161 4.92 9.52 5.22
N GLU A 162 4.84 10.85 5.31
CA GLU A 162 4.00 11.64 4.40
C GLU A 162 4.58 11.64 2.97
N SER A 163 5.90 11.80 2.85
CA SER A 163 6.58 11.69 1.55
C SER A 163 6.41 10.31 0.92
N ALA A 164 6.50 9.26 1.73
CA ALA A 164 6.24 7.89 1.30
C ALA A 164 4.78 7.67 0.89
N THR A 165 3.83 8.32 1.56
CA THR A 165 2.41 8.33 1.18
C THR A 165 2.21 8.91 -0.21
N ILE A 166 2.85 10.04 -0.50
CA ILE A 166 2.76 10.71 -1.81
C ILE A 166 3.34 9.82 -2.91
N LEU A 167 4.54 9.27 -2.70
CA LEU A 167 5.21 8.45 -3.73
C LEU A 167 4.59 7.05 -3.88
N GLY A 168 4.31 6.37 -2.77
CA GLY A 168 3.86 4.99 -2.77
C GLY A 168 2.35 4.84 -2.91
N ALA A 169 1.57 5.55 -2.08
CA ALA A 169 0.12 5.40 -2.08
C ALA A 169 -0.56 6.27 -3.15
N CYS A 170 -0.23 7.57 -3.24
CA CYS A 170 -0.75 8.44 -4.29
C CYS A 170 -0.13 8.13 -5.66
N GLY A 171 1.13 7.72 -5.69
CA GLY A 171 1.88 7.38 -6.90
C GLY A 171 1.17 6.39 -7.82
N ILE A 172 0.42 5.44 -7.29
CA ILE A 172 -0.42 4.53 -8.09
C ILE A 172 -1.37 5.31 -9.02
N ALA A 173 -1.99 6.38 -8.51
CA ALA A 173 -2.90 7.20 -9.33
C ALA A 173 -2.15 7.95 -10.44
N TYR A 174 -0.93 8.41 -10.17
CA TYR A 174 -0.11 9.11 -11.16
C TYR A 174 0.33 8.15 -12.27
N VAL A 175 0.78 6.95 -11.92
CA VAL A 175 1.14 5.91 -12.91
C VAL A 175 -0.09 5.51 -13.72
N LEU A 176 -1.24 5.29 -13.10
CA LEU A 176 -2.47 4.96 -13.84
C LEU A 176 -2.91 6.10 -14.77
N ARG A 177 -2.72 7.37 -14.40
CA ARG A 177 -2.99 8.52 -15.28
C ARG A 177 -2.04 8.53 -16.47
N PHE A 178 -0.76 8.27 -16.26
CA PHE A 178 0.24 8.10 -17.32
C PHE A 178 -0.16 6.95 -18.26
N MET A 179 -0.47 5.77 -17.72
CA MET A 179 -0.93 4.62 -18.52
C MET A 179 -2.18 4.96 -19.33
N ARG A 180 -3.13 5.69 -18.75
CA ARG A 180 -4.33 6.14 -19.47
C ARG A 180 -3.99 7.03 -20.66
N ALA A 181 -3.05 7.96 -20.51
CA ALA A 181 -2.60 8.81 -21.60
C ALA A 181 -1.93 7.99 -22.71
N MET A 182 -1.06 7.03 -22.35
CA MET A 182 -0.45 6.12 -23.33
C MET A 182 -1.51 5.30 -24.10
N ILE A 183 -2.54 4.79 -23.41
CA ILE A 183 -3.64 4.06 -24.07
C ILE A 183 -4.39 4.96 -25.06
N GLN A 184 -4.65 6.22 -24.70
CA GLN A 184 -5.32 7.17 -25.59
C GLN A 184 -4.46 7.45 -26.84
N GLY A 185 -3.16 7.67 -26.67
CA GLY A 185 -2.24 7.79 -27.81
C GLY A 185 -2.18 6.52 -28.65
N GLY A 186 -2.21 5.33 -28.03
CA GLY A 186 -2.29 4.05 -28.73
C GLY A 186 -3.54 3.92 -29.61
N ILE A 187 -4.68 4.44 -29.14
CA ILE A 187 -5.92 4.47 -29.93
C ILE A 187 -5.79 5.45 -31.11
N GLU A 188 -5.20 6.61 -30.87
CA GLU A 188 -5.00 7.64 -31.90
C GLU A 188 -4.10 7.15 -33.05
N VAL A 189 -3.10 6.32 -32.74
CA VAL A 189 -2.21 5.73 -33.77
C VAL A 189 -2.76 4.43 -34.38
N GLY A 190 -4.00 4.02 -34.04
CA GLY A 190 -4.75 2.99 -34.77
C GLY A 190 -5.03 1.67 -34.05
N PHE A 191 -4.67 1.52 -32.77
CA PHE A 191 -5.05 0.32 -32.00
C PHE A 191 -6.47 0.44 -31.45
N ASP A 192 -7.18 -0.68 -31.33
CA ASP A 192 -8.37 -0.74 -30.48
C ASP A 192 -8.00 -0.60 -28.99
N ALA A 193 -8.96 -0.15 -28.16
CA ALA A 193 -8.73 0.15 -26.76
C ALA A 193 -8.22 -1.05 -25.94
N LYS A 194 -8.67 -2.28 -26.24
CA LYS A 194 -8.26 -3.50 -25.54
C LYS A 194 -6.81 -3.85 -25.86
N THR A 195 -6.44 -3.78 -27.11
CA THR A 195 -5.07 -4.05 -27.59
C THR A 195 -4.12 -2.98 -27.05
N ALA A 196 -4.46 -1.68 -27.15
CA ALA A 196 -3.68 -0.60 -26.59
C ALA A 196 -3.46 -0.78 -25.07
N SER A 197 -4.51 -1.12 -24.32
CA SER A 197 -4.41 -1.38 -22.88
C SER A 197 -3.45 -2.54 -22.56
N LYS A 198 -3.52 -3.64 -23.30
CA LYS A 198 -2.62 -4.80 -23.11
C LYS A 198 -1.16 -4.43 -23.37
N ILE A 199 -0.89 -3.72 -24.47
CA ILE A 199 0.47 -3.28 -24.83
C ILE A 199 1.02 -2.36 -23.73
N VAL A 200 0.28 -1.32 -23.35
CA VAL A 200 0.71 -0.32 -22.35
C VAL A 200 0.97 -0.97 -21.01
N SER A 201 0.06 -1.82 -20.52
CA SER A 201 0.24 -2.48 -19.23
C SER A 201 1.51 -3.32 -19.17
N GLN A 202 1.78 -4.09 -20.24
CA GLN A 202 3.00 -4.91 -20.29
C GLN A 202 4.27 -4.06 -20.46
N THR A 203 4.20 -2.96 -21.21
CA THR A 203 5.33 -2.03 -21.38
C THR A 203 5.71 -1.36 -20.07
N VAL A 204 4.73 -0.84 -19.31
CA VAL A 204 4.96 -0.21 -18.01
C VAL A 204 5.53 -1.22 -17.01
N LYS A 205 4.97 -2.43 -16.96
CA LYS A 205 5.51 -3.51 -16.14
C LYS A 205 6.97 -3.81 -16.52
N GLY A 206 7.27 -3.91 -17.82
CA GLY A 206 8.63 -4.17 -18.31
C GLY A 206 9.61 -3.07 -17.92
N ALA A 207 9.21 -1.81 -18.03
CA ALA A 207 10.04 -0.67 -17.64
C ALA A 207 10.36 -0.68 -16.13
N ALA A 208 9.37 -0.96 -15.28
CA ALA A 208 9.57 -1.11 -13.84
C ALA A 208 10.53 -2.27 -13.52
N GLU A 209 10.34 -3.43 -14.15
CA GLU A 209 11.19 -4.61 -13.95
C GLU A 209 12.66 -4.37 -14.37
N LEU A 210 12.91 -3.59 -15.42
CA LEU A 210 14.28 -3.22 -15.82
C LEU A 210 14.99 -2.46 -14.69
N ILE A 211 14.32 -1.50 -14.06
CA ILE A 211 14.90 -0.73 -12.96
C ILE A 211 15.07 -1.61 -11.72
N ILE A 212 14.06 -2.39 -11.35
CA ILE A 212 14.08 -3.25 -10.16
C ILE A 212 15.20 -4.30 -10.25
N ARG A 213 15.33 -4.98 -11.40
CA ARG A 213 16.30 -6.08 -11.57
C ARG A 213 17.72 -5.60 -11.82
N ASN A 214 17.87 -4.53 -12.61
CA ASN A 214 19.20 -4.05 -13.02
C ASN A 214 19.79 -3.04 -12.02
N GLY A 215 18.97 -2.39 -11.19
CA GLY A 215 19.40 -1.29 -10.33
C GLY A 215 19.95 -0.08 -11.11
N SER A 216 19.62 0.00 -12.41
CA SER A 216 20.12 1.04 -13.30
C SER A 216 19.35 2.35 -13.11
N HIS A 217 20.01 3.47 -13.42
CA HIS A 217 19.33 4.76 -13.46
C HIS A 217 18.35 4.79 -14.65
N PRO A 218 17.13 5.38 -14.51
CA PRO A 218 16.13 5.45 -15.59
C PRO A 218 16.68 5.98 -16.91
N GLU A 219 17.49 7.05 -16.89
CA GLU A 219 18.09 7.60 -18.10
C GLU A 219 19.00 6.60 -18.84
N GLN A 220 19.69 5.72 -18.12
CA GLN A 220 20.50 4.68 -18.76
C GLN A 220 19.65 3.68 -19.55
N GLU A 221 18.46 3.36 -19.07
CA GLU A 221 17.54 2.47 -19.79
C GLU A 221 16.87 3.22 -20.97
N ILE A 222 16.60 4.52 -20.83
CA ILE A 222 16.10 5.37 -21.92
C ILE A 222 17.12 5.46 -23.06
N ASP A 223 18.39 5.69 -22.74
CA ASP A 223 19.47 5.78 -23.74
C ASP A 223 19.60 4.50 -24.58
N LYS A 224 19.41 3.31 -23.97
CA LYS A 224 19.48 2.02 -24.68
C LYS A 224 18.41 1.88 -25.79
N VAL A 225 17.28 2.54 -25.64
CA VAL A 225 16.15 2.47 -26.59
C VAL A 225 16.07 3.72 -27.48
N THR A 226 16.99 4.65 -27.33
CA THR A 226 17.03 5.92 -28.06
C THR A 226 18.11 5.87 -29.15
N THR A 227 17.70 5.94 -30.42
CA THR A 227 18.61 5.90 -31.56
C THR A 227 18.59 7.21 -32.35
N PRO A 228 19.67 7.57 -33.05
CA PRO A 228 19.70 8.77 -33.89
C PRO A 228 18.54 8.78 -34.90
N LYS A 229 17.76 9.86 -34.91
CA LYS A 229 16.55 10.04 -35.76
C LYS A 229 15.44 9.01 -35.48
N GLY A 230 15.51 8.26 -34.37
CA GLY A 230 14.48 7.29 -33.99
C GLY A 230 13.18 7.95 -33.52
N CYS A 231 12.08 7.21 -33.58
CA CYS A 231 10.77 7.69 -33.09
C CYS A 231 10.76 7.94 -31.58
N THR A 232 11.57 7.20 -30.82
CA THR A 232 11.67 7.36 -29.36
C THR A 232 12.16 8.75 -28.96
N ILE A 233 13.27 9.22 -29.52
CA ILE A 233 13.82 10.54 -29.18
C ILE A 233 12.90 11.68 -29.61
N VAL A 234 12.22 11.55 -30.75
CA VAL A 234 11.24 12.56 -31.21
C VAL A 234 10.06 12.64 -30.23
N GLY A 235 9.52 11.50 -29.81
CA GLY A 235 8.42 11.45 -28.84
C GLY A 235 8.82 11.99 -27.47
N LEU A 236 10.01 11.64 -26.94
CA LEU A 236 10.53 12.15 -25.66
C LEU A 236 10.68 13.66 -25.69
N ASN A 237 11.29 14.22 -26.74
CA ASN A 237 11.48 15.66 -26.87
C ASN A 237 10.12 16.40 -26.92
N GLU A 238 9.14 15.89 -27.62
CA GLU A 238 7.81 16.49 -27.70
C GLU A 238 7.09 16.48 -26.34
N MET A 239 7.21 15.38 -25.57
CA MET A 239 6.68 15.32 -24.22
C MET A 239 7.36 16.33 -23.29
N GLU A 240 8.69 16.48 -23.38
CA GLU A 240 9.42 17.48 -22.57
C GLU A 240 9.10 18.91 -22.98
N HIS A 241 8.97 19.22 -24.28
CA HIS A 241 8.51 20.53 -24.75
C HIS A 241 7.11 20.88 -24.21
N SER A 242 6.26 19.87 -24.03
CA SER A 242 4.94 20.00 -23.42
C SER A 242 4.98 20.01 -21.86
N GLY A 243 6.16 19.91 -21.25
CA GLY A 243 6.37 20.04 -19.81
C GLY A 243 6.03 18.78 -18.99
N PHE A 244 6.16 17.60 -19.56
CA PHE A 244 5.81 16.32 -18.92
C PHE A 244 6.47 16.14 -17.56
N SER A 245 7.81 16.18 -17.50
CA SER A 245 8.56 16.01 -16.25
C SER A 245 8.21 17.09 -15.24
N SER A 246 8.11 18.36 -15.67
CA SER A 246 7.75 19.48 -14.79
C SER A 246 6.35 19.32 -14.19
N ALA A 247 5.38 18.87 -14.97
CA ALA A 247 4.01 18.65 -14.50
C ALA A 247 3.93 17.52 -13.46
N LEU A 248 4.65 16.42 -13.69
CA LEU A 248 4.70 15.30 -12.77
C LEU A 248 5.38 15.67 -11.44
N ILE A 249 6.55 16.33 -11.52
CA ILE A 249 7.29 16.81 -10.33
C ILE A 249 6.41 17.76 -9.51
N LYS A 250 5.78 18.75 -10.15
CA LYS A 250 4.87 19.68 -9.46
C LYS A 250 3.70 18.96 -8.81
N GLY A 251 3.08 17.98 -9.51
CA GLY A 251 2.00 17.18 -8.97
C GLY A 251 2.41 16.44 -7.69
N ILE A 252 3.60 15.85 -7.67
CA ILE A 252 4.15 15.14 -6.50
C ILE A 252 4.44 16.11 -5.35
N VAL A 253 5.12 17.25 -5.63
CA VAL A 253 5.54 18.20 -4.59
C VAL A 253 4.38 18.96 -3.95
N THR A 254 3.25 19.11 -4.65
CA THR A 254 2.05 19.82 -4.15
C THR A 254 1.01 18.90 -3.53
N SER A 255 1.22 17.59 -3.56
CA SER A 255 0.32 16.60 -2.90
C SER A 255 0.60 16.48 -1.43
#